data_85ceb7ff1e5bd3e5c286850f5a1d362b
#
_entry.id   85ceb7ff1e5bd3e5c286850f5a1d362b
#
_cell.length_a   1.000
_cell.length_b   1.000
_cell.length_c   1.000
_cell.angle_alpha   90.00
_cell.angle_beta   90.00
_cell.angle_gamma   90.00
#
_symmetry.space_group_name_H-M   'P 1'
#
loop_
_entity.id
_entity.type
_entity.pdbx_description
1 polymer ?
#
loop_
_entity_poly.entity_id
_entity_poly.type
_entity_poly.pdbx_seq_one_letter_code
_entity_poly.pdbx_strand_id
1 'polypeptide(L)'
;VIETDKQGLKVELGGSRANNLADNMEIFGLNPGSVNIVKIVYTTFGDIVKKLYPQLVPTYPAADDVINTTFLEAVAKRAGSNIASPDKPEFSPDNTIRETISKKNWSIAFESGKSTFTPAAQQTLDQLFNDLVIAGNLKVEVNGHTDNAGDFNENMKLSERRAFAVKEWLEKKSPSNFPEGRINITAHGSTKPIAPNETPEGKAKNRRVEIVMGK
;
A
#
# COMPACT_ATOMS: atom_id res chain seq x y z
N VAL A 1 -11.65 -17.47 -16.87
CA VAL A 1 -12.55 -18.40 -17.59
C VAL A 1 -12.46 -18.08 -19.06
N ILE A 2 -12.14 -19.07 -19.89
CA ILE A 2 -12.14 -18.95 -21.34
C ILE A 2 -13.48 -19.49 -21.83
N GLU A 3 -14.29 -18.65 -22.46
CA GLU A 3 -15.53 -19.07 -23.10
C GLU A 3 -15.42 -18.88 -24.61
N THR A 4 -16.15 -19.70 -25.35
CA THR A 4 -16.26 -19.55 -26.81
C THR A 4 -17.55 -18.77 -27.12
N ASP A 5 -17.41 -17.62 -27.77
CA ASP A 5 -18.56 -16.81 -28.15
C ASP A 5 -19.39 -17.45 -29.28
N LYS A 6 -20.50 -16.82 -29.65
CA LYS A 6 -21.39 -17.30 -30.69
C LYS A 6 -20.76 -17.36 -32.09
N GLN A 7 -19.59 -16.73 -32.27
CA GLN A 7 -18.79 -16.70 -33.50
C GLN A 7 -17.64 -17.72 -33.47
N GLY A 8 -17.49 -18.50 -32.39
CA GLY A 8 -16.43 -19.50 -32.23
C GLY A 8 -15.08 -18.91 -31.78
N LEU A 9 -15.04 -17.63 -31.39
CA LEU A 9 -13.84 -16.99 -30.84
C LEU A 9 -13.71 -17.33 -29.35
N LYS A 10 -12.50 -17.73 -28.94
CA LYS A 10 -12.17 -17.88 -27.52
C LYS A 10 -11.99 -16.52 -26.89
N VAL A 11 -12.89 -16.15 -26.01
CA VAL A 11 -12.86 -14.88 -25.26
C VAL A 11 -12.44 -15.19 -23.82
N GLU A 12 -11.39 -14.54 -23.38
CA GLU A 12 -10.99 -14.56 -21.97
C GLU A 12 -11.92 -13.60 -21.21
N LEU A 13 -12.97 -14.17 -20.61
CA LEU A 13 -13.82 -13.41 -19.69
C LEU A 13 -13.04 -13.26 -18.39
N GLY A 14 -12.66 -12.04 -18.04
CA GLY A 14 -12.15 -11.73 -16.72
C GLY A 14 -13.14 -12.25 -15.68
N GLY A 15 -12.78 -13.35 -15.02
CA GLY A 15 -13.69 -13.99 -14.09
C GLY A 15 -13.71 -13.24 -12.76
N SER A 16 -14.85 -12.66 -12.39
CA SER A 16 -15.14 -12.42 -10.99
C SER A 16 -15.67 -13.71 -10.37
N ARG A 17 -14.96 -14.29 -9.40
CA ARG A 17 -15.51 -15.33 -8.54
C ARG A 17 -16.04 -14.74 -7.24
N ALA A 18 -17.06 -15.35 -6.68
CA ALA A 18 -17.49 -15.00 -5.33
C ALA A 18 -16.39 -15.34 -4.31
N ASN A 19 -16.17 -14.46 -3.34
CA ASN A 19 -15.25 -14.73 -2.25
C ASN A 19 -15.69 -15.98 -1.48
N ASN A 20 -14.77 -16.92 -1.31
CA ASN A 20 -14.97 -18.08 -0.46
C ASN A 20 -14.65 -17.75 1.02
N LEU A 21 -14.72 -18.76 1.90
CA LEU A 21 -14.43 -18.56 3.33
C LEU A 21 -12.99 -18.08 3.56
N ALA A 22 -12.01 -18.64 2.83
CA ALA A 22 -10.60 -18.24 2.99
C ALA A 22 -10.35 -16.79 2.59
N ASP A 23 -10.96 -16.35 1.49
CA ASP A 23 -10.87 -14.96 1.04
C ASP A 23 -11.50 -14.00 2.06
N ASN A 24 -12.67 -14.36 2.60
CA ASN A 24 -13.32 -13.55 3.64
C ASN A 24 -12.49 -13.50 4.93
N MET A 25 -11.89 -14.61 5.36
CA MET A 25 -10.99 -14.63 6.52
C MET A 25 -9.81 -13.68 6.33
N GLU A 26 -9.24 -13.61 5.11
CA GLU A 26 -8.15 -12.70 4.79
C GLU A 26 -8.60 -11.23 4.75
N ILE A 27 -9.70 -10.93 4.04
CA ILE A 27 -10.22 -9.56 3.86
C ILE A 27 -10.68 -8.93 5.19
N PHE A 28 -11.25 -9.73 6.08
CA PHE A 28 -11.68 -9.28 7.40
C PHE A 28 -10.57 -9.35 8.46
N GLY A 29 -9.35 -9.70 8.09
CA GLY A 29 -8.20 -9.72 9.00
C GLY A 29 -8.28 -10.80 10.07
N LEU A 30 -8.91 -11.93 9.79
CA LEU A 30 -9.12 -13.03 10.73
C LEU A 30 -8.01 -14.09 10.65
N ASN A 31 -7.16 -14.03 9.63
CA ASN A 31 -5.97 -14.88 9.52
C ASN A 31 -4.77 -14.26 10.26
N PRO A 32 -3.86 -15.05 10.82
CA PRO A 32 -2.62 -14.54 11.39
C PRO A 32 -1.84 -13.69 10.39
N GLY A 33 -1.48 -12.46 10.77
CA GLY A 33 -0.71 -11.53 9.93
C GLY A 33 -1.51 -10.82 8.83
N SER A 34 -2.81 -11.11 8.66
CA SER A 34 -3.68 -10.34 7.78
C SER A 34 -4.19 -9.07 8.46
N VAL A 35 -4.63 -8.10 7.65
CA VAL A 35 -5.26 -6.86 8.14
C VAL A 35 -6.71 -6.80 7.69
N ASN A 36 -7.56 -6.16 8.49
CA ASN A 36 -8.97 -5.97 8.14
C ASN A 36 -9.10 -4.89 7.05
N ILE A 37 -9.07 -5.32 5.79
CA ILE A 37 -9.19 -4.44 4.62
C ILE A 37 -10.57 -3.76 4.59
N VAL A 38 -11.63 -4.45 4.99
CA VAL A 38 -12.99 -3.91 5.04
C VAL A 38 -13.05 -2.70 5.99
N LYS A 39 -12.42 -2.82 7.16
CA LYS A 39 -12.30 -1.72 8.13
C LYS A 39 -11.52 -0.53 7.56
N ILE A 40 -10.40 -0.80 6.91
CA ILE A 40 -9.56 0.24 6.28
C ILE A 40 -10.36 0.98 5.21
N VAL A 41 -10.99 0.25 4.30
CA VAL A 41 -11.81 0.84 3.21
C VAL A 41 -12.97 1.65 3.79
N TYR A 42 -13.73 1.08 4.72
CA TYR A 42 -14.85 1.74 5.37
C TYR A 42 -14.43 3.08 6.01
N THR A 43 -13.35 3.06 6.80
CA THR A 43 -12.86 4.26 7.49
C THR A 43 -12.31 5.29 6.50
N THR A 44 -11.54 4.86 5.52
CA THR A 44 -10.97 5.77 4.49
C THR A 44 -12.06 6.47 3.71
N PHE A 45 -13.07 5.74 3.23
CA PHE A 45 -14.19 6.35 2.50
C PHE A 45 -15.08 7.18 3.41
N GLY A 46 -15.35 6.74 4.64
CA GLY A 46 -16.09 7.50 5.64
C GLY A 46 -15.44 8.87 5.91
N ASP A 47 -14.14 8.90 6.10
CA ASP A 47 -13.39 10.14 6.31
C ASP A 47 -13.41 11.07 5.08
N ILE A 48 -13.31 10.51 3.88
CA ILE A 48 -13.43 11.27 2.63
C ILE A 48 -14.82 11.89 2.51
N VAL A 49 -15.88 11.11 2.71
CA VAL A 49 -17.26 11.58 2.61
C VAL A 49 -17.57 12.64 3.67
N LYS A 50 -17.15 12.41 4.92
CA LYS A 50 -17.27 13.39 6.01
C LYS A 50 -16.57 14.71 5.67
N LYS A 51 -15.39 14.66 5.06
CA LYS A 51 -14.62 15.84 4.66
C LYS A 51 -15.26 16.59 3.49
N LEU A 52 -15.77 15.87 2.50
CA LEU A 52 -16.36 16.47 1.28
C LEU A 52 -17.80 16.95 1.50
N TYR A 53 -18.54 16.26 2.36
CA TYR A 53 -19.97 16.50 2.59
C TYR A 53 -20.30 16.59 4.09
N PRO A 54 -19.66 17.50 4.85
CA PRO A 54 -19.79 17.55 6.32
C PRO A 54 -21.21 17.87 6.78
N GLN A 55 -22.02 18.50 5.93
CA GLN A 55 -23.42 18.84 6.25
C GLN A 55 -24.37 17.63 6.07
N LEU A 56 -24.01 16.68 5.18
CA LEU A 56 -24.80 15.48 4.94
C LEU A 56 -24.33 14.32 5.83
N VAL A 57 -23.03 14.24 6.07
CA VAL A 57 -22.38 13.21 6.88
C VAL A 57 -21.47 13.87 7.91
N PRO A 58 -22.02 14.49 8.96
CA PRO A 58 -21.21 15.11 10.01
C PRO A 58 -20.42 14.09 10.82
N THR A 59 -20.97 12.89 10.98
CA THR A 59 -20.34 11.73 11.64
C THR A 59 -20.79 10.44 10.94
N TYR A 60 -20.04 9.37 11.14
CA TYR A 60 -20.45 8.01 10.76
C TYR A 60 -20.06 7.03 11.87
N PRO A 61 -20.73 5.87 12.00
CA PRO A 61 -20.43 4.89 13.05
C PRO A 61 -18.98 4.40 13.00
N ALA A 62 -18.42 4.00 14.12
CA ALA A 62 -17.13 3.33 14.12
C ALA A 62 -17.21 1.99 13.32
N ALA A 63 -16.13 1.61 12.67
CA ALA A 63 -16.11 0.39 11.88
C ALA A 63 -16.49 -0.84 12.70
N ASP A 64 -16.08 -0.90 13.96
CA ASP A 64 -16.37 -2.02 14.87
C ASP A 64 -17.85 -2.10 15.26
N ASP A 65 -18.62 -1.02 15.10
CA ASP A 65 -20.07 -1.02 15.38
C ASP A 65 -20.89 -1.57 14.19
N VAL A 66 -20.31 -1.58 12.98
CA VAL A 66 -21.02 -1.99 11.75
C VAL A 66 -20.46 -3.26 11.11
N ILE A 67 -19.22 -3.64 11.42
CA ILE A 67 -18.58 -4.84 10.91
C ILE A 67 -18.72 -5.95 11.94
N ASN A 68 -19.46 -7.01 11.60
CA ASN A 68 -19.65 -8.17 12.46
C ASN A 68 -19.05 -9.43 11.82
N THR A 69 -18.02 -9.99 12.44
CA THR A 69 -17.30 -11.17 11.98
C THR A 69 -17.70 -12.47 12.65
N THR A 70 -18.62 -12.43 13.62
CA THR A 70 -18.98 -13.60 14.46
C THR A 70 -19.45 -14.80 13.64
N PHE A 71 -20.18 -14.56 12.55
CA PHE A 71 -20.63 -15.64 11.67
C PHE A 71 -19.45 -16.27 10.91
N LEU A 72 -18.52 -15.46 10.40
CA LEU A 72 -17.32 -15.95 9.69
C LEU A 72 -16.44 -16.78 10.63
N GLU A 73 -16.24 -16.31 11.86
CA GLU A 73 -15.46 -17.00 12.90
C GLU A 73 -16.10 -18.34 13.27
N ALA A 74 -17.43 -18.38 13.42
CA ALA A 74 -18.16 -19.61 13.71
C ALA A 74 -18.06 -20.62 12.56
N VAL A 75 -18.16 -20.17 11.31
CA VAL A 75 -18.02 -21.04 10.13
C VAL A 75 -16.57 -21.53 9.99
N ALA A 76 -15.57 -20.67 10.19
CA ALA A 76 -14.16 -21.03 10.16
C ALA A 76 -13.82 -22.07 11.24
N LYS A 77 -14.32 -21.89 12.46
CA LYS A 77 -14.14 -22.87 13.54
C LYS A 77 -14.76 -24.24 13.20
N ARG A 78 -15.90 -24.24 12.52
CA ARG A 78 -16.57 -25.49 12.07
C ARG A 78 -15.85 -26.17 10.93
N ALA A 79 -15.28 -25.38 10.00
CA ALA A 79 -14.52 -25.90 8.84
C ALA A 79 -13.16 -26.51 9.26
N GLY A 80 -12.55 -26.03 10.35
CA GLY A 80 -11.27 -26.50 10.86
C GLY A 80 -10.14 -26.33 9.82
N SER A 81 -9.36 -27.39 9.58
CA SER A 81 -8.26 -27.40 8.62
C SER A 81 -8.68 -27.50 7.15
N ASN A 82 -9.97 -27.57 6.85
CA ASN A 82 -10.49 -27.70 5.50
C ASN A 82 -10.72 -26.34 4.78
N ILE A 83 -10.22 -25.25 5.35
CA ILE A 83 -10.28 -23.94 4.70
C ILE A 83 -9.19 -23.89 3.64
N ALA A 84 -9.58 -23.65 2.38
CA ALA A 84 -8.63 -23.43 1.28
C ALA A 84 -7.78 -22.18 1.55
N SER A 85 -6.61 -22.10 0.90
CA SER A 85 -5.84 -20.85 0.95
C SER A 85 -6.56 -19.73 0.21
N PRO A 86 -6.47 -18.48 0.71
CA PRO A 86 -7.02 -17.33 -0.01
C PRO A 86 -6.28 -17.14 -1.33
N ASP A 87 -7.01 -16.63 -2.33
CA ASP A 87 -6.42 -16.25 -3.60
C ASP A 87 -5.63 -14.95 -3.43
N LYS A 88 -4.32 -15.00 -3.63
CA LYS A 88 -3.43 -13.83 -3.46
C LYS A 88 -2.85 -13.43 -4.80
N PRO A 89 -2.74 -12.12 -5.08
CA PRO A 89 -2.04 -11.68 -6.28
C PRO A 89 -0.58 -12.13 -6.25
N GLU A 90 -0.14 -12.73 -7.35
CA GLU A 90 1.26 -13.08 -7.56
C GLU A 90 1.97 -11.91 -8.26
N PHE A 91 3.14 -11.55 -7.75
CA PHE A 91 3.98 -10.52 -8.34
C PHE A 91 5.19 -11.17 -9.02
N SER A 92 5.34 -10.93 -10.32
CA SER A 92 6.50 -11.39 -11.06
C SER A 92 7.80 -10.80 -10.50
N PRO A 93 8.91 -11.54 -10.48
CA PRO A 93 10.25 -11.01 -10.15
C PRO A 93 10.68 -9.84 -11.03
N ASP A 94 10.17 -9.76 -12.27
CA ASP A 94 10.27 -8.56 -13.12
C ASP A 94 9.33 -7.49 -12.54
N ASN A 95 9.90 -6.68 -11.64
CA ASN A 95 9.18 -5.66 -10.89
C ASN A 95 8.93 -4.36 -11.68
N THR A 96 9.12 -4.36 -13.00
CA THR A 96 8.92 -3.18 -13.82
C THR A 96 7.46 -2.79 -13.87
N ILE A 97 7.14 -1.57 -13.45
CA ILE A 97 5.81 -0.97 -13.66
C ILE A 97 5.73 -0.54 -15.12
N ARG A 98 4.85 -1.19 -15.89
CA ARG A 98 4.62 -0.89 -17.31
C ARG A 98 3.61 0.23 -17.52
N GLU A 99 2.63 0.32 -16.62
CA GLU A 99 1.58 1.33 -16.62
C GLU A 99 1.47 1.94 -15.23
N THR A 100 1.80 3.24 -15.11
CA THR A 100 1.64 3.98 -13.86
C THR A 100 0.18 4.36 -13.66
N ILE A 101 -0.41 3.91 -12.56
CA ILE A 101 -1.79 4.23 -12.16
C ILE A 101 -1.81 5.40 -11.19
N SER A 102 -0.84 5.46 -10.28
CA SER A 102 -0.76 6.53 -9.29
C SER A 102 0.68 6.87 -8.96
N LYS A 103 0.93 8.15 -8.70
CA LYS A 103 2.21 8.67 -8.26
C LYS A 103 1.97 9.72 -7.17
N LYS A 104 2.53 9.51 -5.99
CA LYS A 104 2.32 10.38 -4.84
C LYS A 104 3.61 10.58 -4.04
N ASN A 105 3.89 11.81 -3.67
CA ASN A 105 5.01 12.16 -2.79
C ASN A 105 4.58 12.08 -1.32
N TRP A 106 5.43 11.46 -0.51
CA TRP A 106 5.23 11.31 0.92
C TRP A 106 6.37 11.96 1.70
N SER A 107 6.03 12.87 2.59
CA SER A 107 6.98 13.51 3.49
C SER A 107 7.17 12.65 4.74
N ILE A 108 7.86 11.52 4.58
CA ILE A 108 8.18 10.63 5.70
C ILE A 108 9.35 11.23 6.47
N ALA A 109 9.15 11.47 7.76
CA ALA A 109 10.14 12.11 8.61
C ALA A 109 11.20 11.10 9.09
N PHE A 110 12.45 11.35 8.69
CA PHE A 110 13.62 10.59 9.15
C PHE A 110 14.48 11.45 10.08
N GLU A 111 15.26 10.80 10.94
CA GLU A 111 16.33 11.46 11.68
C GLU A 111 17.34 12.08 10.71
N SER A 112 17.98 13.17 11.11
CA SER A 112 18.94 13.90 10.27
C SER A 112 20.10 12.99 9.82
N GLY A 113 20.32 12.90 8.52
CA GLY A 113 21.37 12.06 7.93
C GLY A 113 21.15 10.55 8.04
N LYS A 114 20.01 10.10 8.59
CA LYS A 114 19.73 8.67 8.81
C LYS A 114 18.51 8.18 8.03
N SER A 115 18.31 6.87 8.03
CA SER A 115 17.12 6.18 7.54
C SER A 115 16.18 5.70 8.65
N THR A 116 16.46 6.07 9.90
CA THR A 116 15.60 5.81 11.06
C THR A 116 14.42 6.76 11.04
N PHE A 117 13.21 6.23 11.18
CA PHE A 117 11.99 7.04 11.27
C PHE A 117 11.95 7.83 12.58
N THR A 118 11.48 9.06 12.51
CA THR A 118 11.12 9.81 13.72
C THR A 118 9.74 9.38 14.25
N PRO A 119 9.39 9.66 15.51
CA PRO A 119 8.03 9.41 16.01
C PRO A 119 6.94 10.08 15.18
N ALA A 120 7.23 11.25 14.58
CA ALA A 120 6.30 11.98 13.72
C ALA A 120 6.02 11.26 12.38
N ALA A 121 6.85 10.30 11.96
CA ALA A 121 6.63 9.55 10.74
C ALA A 121 5.46 8.57 10.84
N GLN A 122 5.07 8.14 12.05
CA GLN A 122 4.12 7.06 12.26
C GLN A 122 2.78 7.29 11.55
N GLN A 123 2.20 8.47 11.72
CA GLN A 123 0.92 8.79 11.08
C GLN A 123 1.01 8.74 9.55
N THR A 124 2.11 9.26 8.98
CA THR A 124 2.33 9.26 7.52
C THR A 124 2.53 7.83 7.00
N LEU A 125 3.26 7.00 7.74
CA LEU A 125 3.47 5.59 7.40
C LEU A 125 2.17 4.79 7.49
N ASP A 126 1.31 5.04 8.47
CA ASP A 126 0.01 4.38 8.60
C ASP A 126 -0.93 4.77 7.45
N GLN A 127 -0.94 6.04 7.04
CA GLN A 127 -1.70 6.48 5.86
C GLN A 127 -1.19 5.83 4.58
N LEU A 128 0.14 5.80 4.37
CA LEU A 128 0.76 5.11 3.25
C LEU A 128 0.39 3.62 3.22
N PHE A 129 0.47 2.95 4.36
CA PHE A 129 0.09 1.56 4.51
C PHE A 129 -1.36 1.32 4.07
N ASN A 130 -2.30 2.13 4.55
CA ASN A 130 -3.71 2.00 4.19
C ASN A 130 -3.95 2.20 2.69
N ASP A 131 -3.33 3.24 2.08
CA ASP A 131 -3.42 3.48 0.64
C ASP A 131 -2.93 2.26 -0.16
N LEU A 132 -1.79 1.66 0.25
CA LEU A 132 -1.19 0.53 -0.44
C LEU A 132 -1.95 -0.80 -0.21
N VAL A 133 -2.57 -0.99 0.95
CA VAL A 133 -3.43 -2.16 1.23
C VAL A 133 -4.68 -2.12 0.35
N ILE A 134 -5.31 -0.96 0.19
CA ILE A 134 -6.47 -0.77 -0.71
C ILE A 134 -6.08 -1.08 -2.17
N ALA A 135 -4.86 -0.71 -2.57
CA ALA A 135 -4.32 -0.98 -3.91
C ALA A 135 -3.62 -2.35 -4.01
N GLY A 136 -4.17 -3.38 -3.38
CA GLY A 136 -3.53 -4.67 -3.12
C GLY A 136 -3.01 -5.44 -4.34
N ASN A 137 -3.55 -5.18 -5.54
CA ASN A 137 -3.18 -5.84 -6.79
C ASN A 137 -2.17 -5.03 -7.64
N LEU A 138 -1.69 -3.90 -7.14
CA LEU A 138 -0.71 -3.06 -7.84
C LEU A 138 0.70 -3.30 -7.33
N LYS A 139 1.67 -3.27 -8.25
CA LYS A 139 3.09 -3.15 -7.94
C LYS A 139 3.37 -1.79 -7.34
N VAL A 140 4.39 -1.72 -6.50
CA VAL A 140 4.78 -0.51 -5.79
C VAL A 140 6.26 -0.25 -6.03
N GLU A 141 6.60 0.96 -6.47
CA GLU A 141 7.97 1.44 -6.52
C GLU A 141 8.17 2.55 -5.49
N VAL A 142 9.14 2.36 -4.60
CA VAL A 142 9.49 3.31 -3.55
C VAL A 142 10.75 4.06 -3.98
N ASN A 143 10.59 5.32 -4.33
CA ASN A 143 11.65 6.18 -4.83
C ASN A 143 12.17 7.09 -3.71
N GLY A 144 13.45 6.96 -3.33
CA GLY A 144 14.09 7.79 -2.33
C GLY A 144 14.74 9.04 -2.94
N HIS A 145 14.55 10.19 -2.28
CA HIS A 145 15.11 11.47 -2.71
C HIS A 145 15.76 12.22 -1.54
N THR A 146 16.76 13.04 -1.84
CA THR A 146 17.40 13.98 -0.91
C THR A 146 17.33 15.41 -1.47
N ASP A 147 17.68 16.38 -0.65
CA ASP A 147 18.13 17.68 -1.13
C ASP A 147 19.58 17.59 -1.66
N ASN A 148 20.13 18.70 -2.13
CA ASN A 148 21.49 18.78 -2.67
C ASN A 148 22.58 19.05 -1.61
N ALA A 149 22.27 18.98 -0.32
CA ALA A 149 23.26 19.20 0.70
C ALA A 149 24.16 17.98 0.88
N GLY A 150 25.47 18.19 0.94
CA GLY A 150 26.46 17.14 1.14
C GLY A 150 26.95 16.45 -0.13
N ASP A 151 27.63 15.33 0.03
CA ASP A 151 28.21 14.57 -1.06
C ASP A 151 27.16 13.83 -1.89
N PHE A 152 27.36 13.80 -3.20
CA PHE A 152 26.42 13.15 -4.15
C PHE A 152 26.27 11.64 -3.87
N ASN A 153 27.38 10.93 -3.67
CA ASN A 153 27.33 9.48 -3.49
C ASN A 153 26.71 9.12 -2.13
N GLU A 154 26.96 9.92 -1.09
CA GLU A 154 26.32 9.74 0.20
C GLU A 154 24.80 10.01 0.14
N ASN A 155 24.38 10.99 -0.66
CA ASN A 155 22.96 11.26 -0.92
C ASN A 155 22.29 10.11 -1.70
N MET A 156 22.97 9.50 -2.66
CA MET A 156 22.48 8.30 -3.34
C MET A 156 22.27 7.15 -2.35
N LYS A 157 23.28 6.83 -1.55
CA LYS A 157 23.19 5.77 -0.51
C LYS A 157 22.12 6.10 0.55
N LEU A 158 22.00 7.36 0.96
CA LEU A 158 20.98 7.77 1.95
C LEU A 158 19.56 7.59 1.40
N SER A 159 19.33 7.97 0.15
CA SER A 159 18.05 7.80 -0.51
C SER A 159 17.67 6.32 -0.67
N GLU A 160 18.65 5.46 -0.99
CA GLU A 160 18.45 4.01 -1.05
C GLU A 160 18.06 3.44 0.32
N ARG A 161 18.83 3.76 1.36
CA ARG A 161 18.54 3.28 2.73
C ARG A 161 17.16 3.73 3.22
N ARG A 162 16.71 4.93 2.87
CA ARG A 162 15.37 5.44 3.23
C ARG A 162 14.27 4.71 2.49
N ALA A 163 14.43 4.48 1.18
CA ALA A 163 13.48 3.68 0.40
C ALA A 163 13.40 2.25 0.93
N PHE A 164 14.54 1.65 1.24
CA PHE A 164 14.60 0.31 1.84
C PHE A 164 13.91 0.25 3.21
N ALA A 165 14.11 1.23 4.07
CA ALA A 165 13.47 1.28 5.39
C ALA A 165 11.93 1.33 5.27
N VAL A 166 11.39 2.06 4.29
CA VAL A 166 9.94 2.07 4.02
C VAL A 166 9.45 0.71 3.55
N LYS A 167 10.15 0.09 2.58
CA LYS A 167 9.85 -1.26 2.11
C LYS A 167 9.83 -2.26 3.28
N GLU A 168 10.91 -2.32 4.04
CA GLU A 168 11.04 -3.24 5.17
C GLU A 168 9.94 -3.04 6.23
N TRP A 169 9.57 -1.78 6.51
CA TRP A 169 8.50 -1.46 7.44
C TRP A 169 7.13 -2.00 6.95
N LEU A 170 6.82 -1.83 5.66
CA LEU A 170 5.58 -2.32 5.04
C LEU A 170 5.52 -3.86 5.06
N GLU A 171 6.60 -4.52 4.65
CA GLU A 171 6.69 -5.99 4.59
C GLU A 171 6.59 -6.61 6.00
N LYS A 172 7.23 -6.00 7.01
CA LYS A 172 7.12 -6.45 8.41
C LYS A 172 5.72 -6.22 9.00
N LYS A 173 5.08 -5.11 8.64
CA LYS A 173 3.75 -4.77 9.16
C LYS A 173 2.67 -5.72 8.65
N SER A 174 2.75 -6.13 7.40
CA SER A 174 1.81 -7.09 6.82
C SER A 174 2.44 -7.89 5.66
N PRO A 175 3.12 -9.00 5.95
CA PRO A 175 3.72 -9.85 4.92
C PRO A 175 2.71 -10.37 3.90
N SER A 176 1.46 -10.58 4.31
CA SER A 176 0.40 -11.06 3.43
C SER A 176 -0.02 -10.04 2.37
N ASN A 177 0.00 -8.75 2.72
CA ASN A 177 -0.32 -7.67 1.78
C ASN A 177 0.91 -7.19 0.99
N PHE A 178 2.11 -7.42 1.49
CA PHE A 178 3.36 -7.04 0.84
C PHE A 178 4.27 -8.26 0.64
N PRO A 179 3.83 -9.24 -0.20
CA PRO A 179 4.64 -10.39 -0.51
C PRO A 179 5.87 -9.99 -1.32
N GLU A 180 6.84 -10.91 -1.37
CA GLU A 180 8.03 -10.75 -2.21
C GLU A 180 7.63 -10.39 -3.66
N GLY A 181 8.37 -9.48 -4.28
CA GLY A 181 8.11 -9.03 -5.64
C GLY A 181 7.08 -7.90 -5.76
N ARG A 182 6.30 -7.56 -4.71
CA ARG A 182 5.34 -6.46 -4.79
C ARG A 182 5.98 -5.08 -4.73
N ILE A 183 7.03 -4.91 -3.89
CA ILE A 183 7.69 -3.62 -3.67
C ILE A 183 9.09 -3.63 -4.26
N ASN A 184 9.35 -2.67 -5.14
CA ASN A 184 10.68 -2.33 -5.62
C ASN A 184 11.16 -1.00 -5.03
N ILE A 185 12.48 -0.78 -4.98
CA ILE A 185 13.07 0.47 -4.52
C ILE A 185 13.97 1.08 -5.60
N THR A 186 13.99 2.39 -5.68
CA THR A 186 14.91 3.15 -6.54
C THR A 186 15.48 4.34 -5.77
N ALA A 187 16.79 4.52 -5.85
CA ALA A 187 17.49 5.66 -5.28
C ALA A 187 17.69 6.76 -6.33
N HIS A 188 17.36 7.97 -5.98
CA HIS A 188 17.57 9.13 -6.84
C HIS A 188 18.50 10.17 -6.21
N GLY A 189 18.81 10.08 -4.92
CA GLY A 189 19.59 11.11 -4.25
C GLY A 189 19.01 12.50 -4.52
N SER A 190 19.85 13.43 -4.91
CA SER A 190 19.49 14.81 -5.28
C SER A 190 19.21 15.04 -6.77
N THR A 191 19.17 13.98 -7.60
CA THR A 191 19.09 14.12 -9.07
C THR A 191 17.73 14.54 -9.62
N LYS A 192 16.65 14.36 -8.81
CA LYS A 192 15.26 14.66 -9.22
C LYS A 192 14.61 15.64 -8.25
N PRO A 193 15.03 16.90 -8.16
CA PRO A 193 14.41 17.89 -7.29
C PRO A 193 13.01 18.25 -7.80
N ILE A 194 12.08 18.52 -6.88
CA ILE A 194 10.72 19.03 -7.17
C ILE A 194 10.53 20.48 -6.72
N ALA A 195 11.53 21.05 -6.05
CA ALA A 195 11.56 22.43 -5.60
C ALA A 195 13.01 22.98 -5.64
N PRO A 196 13.19 24.31 -5.64
CA PRO A 196 14.51 24.91 -5.57
C PRO A 196 15.29 24.48 -4.33
N ASN A 197 16.57 24.12 -4.49
CA ASN A 197 17.45 23.74 -3.38
C ASN A 197 18.10 24.93 -2.65
N GLU A 198 17.84 26.15 -3.11
CA GLU A 198 18.36 27.41 -2.55
C GLU A 198 17.63 27.81 -1.26
N THR A 199 16.42 27.32 -1.06
CA THR A 199 15.60 27.64 0.12
C THR A 199 15.46 26.45 1.06
N PRO A 200 15.36 26.68 2.40
CA PRO A 200 15.10 25.62 3.36
C PRO A 200 13.80 24.84 3.07
N GLU A 201 12.76 25.53 2.62
CA GLU A 201 11.45 24.97 2.28
C GLU A 201 11.54 24.09 1.04
N GLY A 202 12.30 24.51 0.04
CA GLY A 202 12.54 23.72 -1.18
C GLY A 202 13.34 22.47 -0.88
N LYS A 203 14.41 22.57 -0.09
CA LYS A 203 15.17 21.42 0.42
C LYS A 203 14.26 20.44 1.17
N ALA A 204 13.38 20.95 2.05
CA ALA A 204 12.44 20.12 2.79
C ALA A 204 11.51 19.32 1.88
N LYS A 205 11.01 19.92 0.78
CA LYS A 205 10.20 19.24 -0.24
C LYS A 205 10.99 18.20 -1.01
N ASN A 206 12.29 18.43 -1.25
CA ASN A 206 13.16 17.50 -1.96
C ASN A 206 13.50 16.26 -1.11
N ARG A 207 13.58 16.39 0.22
CA ARG A 207 13.73 15.25 1.15
C ARG A 207 12.41 14.49 1.29
N ARG A 208 12.12 13.62 0.33
CA ARG A 208 10.85 12.89 0.25
C ARG A 208 11.04 11.43 -0.15
N VAL A 209 9.99 10.67 0.05
CA VAL A 209 9.80 9.36 -0.58
C VAL A 209 8.64 9.49 -1.58
N GLU A 210 8.86 9.11 -2.82
CA GLU A 210 7.84 9.08 -3.85
C GLU A 210 7.37 7.63 -4.03
N ILE A 211 6.07 7.41 -4.02
CA ILE A 211 5.46 6.11 -4.26
C ILE A 211 4.80 6.13 -5.63
N VAL A 212 5.18 5.18 -6.46
CA VAL A 212 4.56 4.91 -7.75
C VAL A 212 3.84 3.57 -7.66
N MET A 213 2.58 3.53 -8.09
CA MET A 213 1.77 2.31 -8.15
C MET A 213 1.37 2.06 -9.61
N GLY A 214 1.42 0.80 -10.03
CA GLY A 214 1.07 0.44 -11.40
C GLY A 214 0.99 -1.06 -11.65
N LYS A 215 0.83 -1.39 -12.94
CA LYS A 215 0.77 -2.76 -13.46
C LYS A 215 2.00 -3.10 -14.28
#